data_23d8dda6bb6f3e86c15cc7a0c500fa4b
#
_entry.id   23d8dda6bb6f3e86c15cc7a0c500fa4b
#
_cell.length_a   1.000
_cell.length_b   1.000
_cell.length_c   1.000
_cell.angle_alpha   90.00
_cell.angle_beta   90.00
_cell.angle_gamma   90.00
#
_symmetry.space_group_name_H-M   'P 1'
#
loop_
_entity.id
_entity.type
_entity.pdbx_description
1 polymer ?
#
loop_
_entity_poly.entity_id
_entity_poly.type
_entity_poly.pdbx_seq_one_letter_code
_entity_poly.pdbx_strand_id
1 'polypeptide(L)'
;MGTLINEMTPTQRAIMENLDGFRDNLQPTDERTKQVDMLVGHDQVEITGPSYTSLIGKKPPKKSPDMPVTVFNREVWSQKAQQHIPICDPDYMPDKQATYDLLMGWEMNEPVMIYGPTGSGKTSLVEYVCGLTNRPFMRINGRGDMESGPMFGQPTVTIDPDTQRSVVTWVDGQLTEAARSGYVLLVDEPWVIPAEIMMALNACLEGGSFSLSDKSGSYEDKLVHPHEDFRMVYCDNTGGMGDMTGAHAGVNVQNTSTLDRFQTVIHLDYMTKRHEVKMLQAKVPDLPDALANGMVQFAQLVRNNYVQGDLPLTMSPRTLISWARKTLLLKSPQKALQMCFTRKFRDDGELQSLKSHFMTVFGEDL
;
A
#
# COMPACT_ATOMS: atom_id res chain seq x y z
N MET A 1 26.80 -19.68 -15.55
CA MET A 1 27.19 -19.40 -14.15
C MET A 1 28.71 -19.36 -13.91
N GLY A 2 29.53 -19.93 -14.77
CA GLY A 2 31.00 -19.97 -14.59
C GLY A 2 31.80 -18.69 -14.93
N THR A 3 31.21 -17.74 -15.63
CA THR A 3 31.92 -16.55 -16.15
C THR A 3 31.84 -15.32 -15.22
N LEU A 4 30.90 -15.26 -14.31
CA LEU A 4 30.71 -14.12 -13.37
C LEU A 4 31.57 -14.22 -12.10
N ILE A 5 32.05 -15.40 -11.74
CA ILE A 5 32.82 -15.62 -10.49
C ILE A 5 34.28 -15.12 -10.61
N ASN A 6 34.80 -15.02 -11.83
CA ASN A 6 36.20 -14.59 -12.05
C ASN A 6 36.41 -13.05 -11.95
N GLU A 7 35.35 -12.25 -11.95
CA GLU A 7 35.43 -10.78 -11.85
C GLU A 7 35.19 -10.24 -10.44
N MET A 8 34.91 -11.12 -9.47
CA MET A 8 34.62 -10.70 -8.08
C MET A 8 35.92 -10.46 -7.29
N THR A 9 35.91 -9.40 -6.48
CA THR A 9 36.97 -9.14 -5.49
C THR A 9 36.97 -10.23 -4.41
N PRO A 10 38.11 -10.46 -3.73
CA PRO A 10 38.22 -11.44 -2.63
C PRO A 10 37.13 -11.23 -1.55
N THR A 11 36.80 -9.98 -1.25
CA THR A 11 35.74 -9.62 -0.26
C THR A 11 34.35 -10.01 -0.75
N GLN A 12 34.03 -9.76 -2.02
CA GLN A 12 32.74 -10.16 -2.62
C GLN A 12 32.58 -11.68 -2.68
N ARG A 13 33.70 -12.41 -2.93
CA ARG A 13 33.73 -13.87 -2.94
C ARG A 13 33.48 -14.44 -1.53
N ALA A 14 34.14 -13.88 -0.51
CA ALA A 14 33.94 -14.28 0.88
C ALA A 14 32.51 -14.00 1.39
N ILE A 15 31.87 -12.90 0.93
CA ILE A 15 30.47 -12.59 1.26
C ILE A 15 29.54 -13.61 0.59
N MET A 16 29.79 -13.98 -0.67
CA MET A 16 28.96 -14.97 -1.38
C MET A 16 29.11 -16.37 -0.79
N GLU A 17 30.32 -16.80 -0.43
CA GLU A 17 30.56 -18.08 0.23
C GLU A 17 29.89 -18.15 1.62
N ASN A 18 29.93 -17.05 2.39
CA ASN A 18 29.20 -16.96 3.65
C ASN A 18 27.68 -16.98 3.46
N LEU A 19 27.16 -16.32 2.42
CA LEU A 19 25.73 -16.35 2.08
C LEU A 19 25.29 -17.73 1.59
N ASP A 20 26.10 -18.45 0.83
CA ASP A 20 25.78 -19.80 0.39
C ASP A 20 25.85 -20.81 1.56
N GLY A 21 26.83 -20.68 2.45
CA GLY A 21 26.89 -21.46 3.70
C GLY A 21 25.72 -21.14 4.66
N PHE A 22 25.25 -19.91 4.67
CA PHE A 22 24.05 -19.51 5.39
C PHE A 22 22.77 -20.09 4.75
N ARG A 23 22.69 -20.16 3.43
CA ARG A 23 21.57 -20.76 2.67
C ARG A 23 21.47 -22.27 2.84
N ASP A 24 22.61 -22.99 2.83
CA ASP A 24 22.64 -24.44 3.01
C ASP A 24 22.24 -24.87 4.44
N ASN A 25 22.47 -23.99 5.42
CA ASN A 25 22.01 -24.14 6.79
C ASN A 25 20.52 -23.77 7.01
N LEU A 26 19.84 -23.19 6.00
CA LEU A 26 18.42 -22.81 6.05
C LEU A 26 17.46 -23.95 5.65
N GLN A 27 17.75 -25.21 6.00
CA GLN A 27 16.76 -26.28 5.95
C GLN A 27 15.72 -26.06 7.08
N PRO A 28 14.43 -26.23 6.80
CA PRO A 28 13.39 -26.04 7.82
C PRO A 28 13.47 -27.17 8.84
N THR A 29 14.08 -26.89 9.99
CA THR A 29 13.99 -27.74 11.16
C THR A 29 13.14 -27.04 12.21
N ASP A 30 12.35 -27.82 12.99
CA ASP A 30 11.45 -27.31 14.05
C ASP A 30 12.12 -26.34 15.05
N GLU A 31 13.44 -26.39 15.19
CA GLU A 31 14.17 -25.49 16.07
C GLU A 31 14.28 -24.05 15.54
N ARG A 32 14.07 -23.82 14.23
CA ARG A 32 14.17 -22.47 13.64
C ARG A 32 12.85 -21.70 13.69
N THR A 33 11.74 -22.37 13.65
CA THR A 33 10.45 -21.77 14.01
C THR A 33 10.56 -21.15 15.39
N LYS A 34 11.17 -21.85 16.35
CA LYS A 34 11.45 -21.34 17.71
C LYS A 34 12.45 -20.17 17.77
N GLN A 35 13.42 -20.07 16.84
CA GLN A 35 14.37 -18.94 16.81
C GLN A 35 13.76 -17.67 16.19
N VAL A 36 12.83 -17.79 15.26
CA VAL A 36 12.03 -16.64 14.77
C VAL A 36 11.12 -16.15 15.90
N ASP A 37 10.53 -17.05 16.67
CA ASP A 37 9.72 -16.73 17.85
C ASP A 37 10.53 -16.00 18.95
N MET A 38 11.82 -16.34 19.15
CA MET A 38 12.72 -15.65 20.08
C MET A 38 13.10 -14.23 19.60
N LEU A 39 13.19 -13.99 18.31
CA LEU A 39 13.54 -12.68 17.75
C LEU A 39 12.36 -11.69 17.77
N VAL A 40 11.13 -12.19 17.80
CA VAL A 40 9.90 -11.38 17.78
C VAL A 40 9.34 -11.09 19.18
N GLY A 41 9.91 -11.70 20.25
CA GLY A 41 9.55 -11.38 21.63
C GLY A 41 8.14 -11.83 22.06
N HIS A 42 7.54 -12.76 21.35
CA HIS A 42 6.23 -13.31 21.70
C HIS A 42 6.38 -14.50 22.67
N ASP A 43 6.18 -14.24 23.94
CA ASP A 43 5.82 -15.29 24.89
C ASP A 43 4.43 -15.83 24.53
N GLN A 44 4.40 -17.04 23.97
CA GLN A 44 3.24 -17.93 23.89
C GLN A 44 2.05 -17.58 22.98
N VAL A 45 2.26 -17.37 21.71
CA VAL A 45 1.27 -17.77 20.71
C VAL A 45 1.99 -18.64 19.68
N GLU A 46 1.68 -19.93 19.64
CA GLU A 46 2.02 -20.76 18.48
C GLU A 46 1.35 -20.12 17.26
N ILE A 47 2.11 -19.35 16.48
CA ILE A 47 1.66 -18.82 15.20
C ILE A 47 1.63 -19.99 14.23
N THR A 48 0.61 -20.84 14.34
CA THR A 48 0.26 -21.84 13.33
C THR A 48 -0.59 -21.18 12.25
N GLY A 49 -0.06 -20.12 11.66
CA GLY A 49 -0.66 -19.51 10.47
C GLY A 49 -0.39 -20.37 9.24
N PRO A 50 -1.23 -20.28 8.19
CA PRO A 50 -0.96 -20.91 6.91
C PRO A 50 0.36 -20.38 6.35
N SER A 51 1.10 -21.20 5.59
CA SER A 51 2.26 -20.71 4.86
C SER A 51 1.83 -19.69 3.78
N TYR A 52 2.75 -18.82 3.36
CA TYR A 52 2.52 -17.88 2.25
C TYR A 52 1.92 -18.59 1.03
N THR A 53 2.47 -19.76 0.65
CA THR A 53 1.95 -20.55 -0.48
C THR A 53 0.50 -20.98 -0.26
N SER A 54 0.15 -21.40 0.95
CA SER A 54 -1.21 -21.82 1.30
C SER A 54 -2.20 -20.65 1.26
N LEU A 55 -1.79 -19.49 1.78
CA LEU A 55 -2.64 -18.30 1.85
C LEU A 55 -2.86 -17.66 0.48
N ILE A 56 -1.79 -17.48 -0.30
CA ILE A 56 -1.82 -16.75 -1.59
C ILE A 56 -2.15 -17.67 -2.77
N GLY A 57 -2.02 -19.00 -2.61
CA GLY A 57 -2.17 -19.97 -3.69
C GLY A 57 -1.03 -19.94 -4.73
N LYS A 58 0.08 -19.28 -4.44
CA LYS A 58 1.26 -19.15 -5.32
C LYS A 58 2.53 -19.32 -4.50
N LYS A 59 3.53 -19.97 -5.08
CA LYS A 59 4.86 -20.10 -4.45
C LYS A 59 5.46 -18.71 -4.15
N PRO A 60 6.28 -18.57 -3.10
CA PRO A 60 6.99 -17.33 -2.78
C PRO A 60 7.83 -16.83 -3.97
N PRO A 61 8.31 -15.58 -3.95
CA PRO A 61 9.29 -15.10 -4.91
C PRO A 61 10.52 -16.01 -4.98
N LYS A 62 11.27 -15.96 -6.09
CA LYS A 62 12.46 -16.79 -6.25
C LYS A 62 13.45 -16.54 -5.12
N LYS A 63 13.94 -17.60 -4.49
CA LYS A 63 14.90 -17.58 -3.37
C LYS A 63 14.33 -17.06 -2.04
N SER A 64 13.03 -16.88 -1.93
CA SER A 64 12.36 -16.52 -0.67
C SER A 64 11.78 -17.77 -0.01
N PRO A 65 11.87 -17.90 1.32
CA PRO A 65 11.27 -19.02 2.06
C PRO A 65 9.74 -18.97 2.01
N ASP A 66 9.10 -20.10 2.21
CA ASP A 66 7.65 -20.19 2.40
C ASP A 66 7.34 -19.90 3.87
N MET A 67 7.26 -18.63 4.23
CA MET A 67 7.09 -18.19 5.60
C MET A 67 5.67 -18.43 6.13
N PRO A 68 5.50 -18.68 7.43
CA PRO A 68 4.19 -18.63 8.07
C PRO A 68 3.65 -17.22 8.03
N VAL A 69 2.32 -17.08 7.95
CA VAL A 69 1.63 -15.78 7.90
C VAL A 69 0.55 -15.77 8.98
N THR A 70 0.54 -14.75 9.80
CA THR A 70 -0.48 -14.56 10.83
C THR A 70 -1.83 -14.24 10.21
N VAL A 71 -2.81 -15.13 10.38
CA VAL A 71 -4.20 -14.93 9.96
C VAL A 71 -5.09 -14.98 11.20
N PHE A 72 -5.78 -13.89 11.46
CA PHE A 72 -6.66 -13.80 12.63
C PHE A 72 -7.98 -14.54 12.39
N ASN A 73 -8.51 -15.14 13.46
CA ASN A 73 -9.93 -15.48 13.47
C ASN A 73 -10.72 -14.17 13.61
N ARG A 74 -11.71 -13.93 12.74
CA ARG A 74 -12.54 -12.72 12.79
C ARG A 74 -13.22 -12.49 14.14
N GLU A 75 -13.51 -13.55 14.87
CA GLU A 75 -14.18 -13.50 16.17
C GLU A 75 -13.32 -12.92 17.29
N VAL A 76 -11.99 -12.84 17.14
CA VAL A 76 -11.13 -12.18 18.14
C VAL A 76 -11.31 -10.65 18.11
N TRP A 77 -11.82 -10.11 17.00
CA TRP A 77 -12.08 -8.70 16.86
C TRP A 77 -13.48 -8.33 17.37
N SER A 78 -13.58 -7.16 18.01
CA SER A 78 -14.89 -6.59 18.37
C SER A 78 -15.79 -6.42 17.15
N GLN A 79 -17.11 -6.39 17.33
CA GLN A 79 -18.06 -6.15 16.23
C GLN A 79 -17.75 -4.88 15.44
N LYS A 80 -17.28 -3.81 16.10
CA LYS A 80 -16.83 -2.59 15.45
C LYS A 80 -15.60 -2.84 14.59
N ALA A 81 -14.59 -3.52 15.11
CA ALA A 81 -13.37 -3.84 14.41
C ALA A 81 -13.62 -4.74 13.18
N GLN A 82 -14.54 -5.70 13.28
CA GLN A 82 -14.89 -6.59 12.16
C GLN A 82 -15.45 -5.81 10.94
N GLN A 83 -16.10 -4.66 11.17
CA GLN A 83 -16.61 -3.81 10.08
C GLN A 83 -15.47 -3.14 9.29
N HIS A 84 -14.30 -3.04 9.89
CA HIS A 84 -13.09 -2.49 9.27
C HIS A 84 -12.27 -3.55 8.51
N ILE A 85 -12.63 -4.85 8.56
CA ILE A 85 -11.94 -5.88 7.80
C ILE A 85 -12.38 -5.82 6.34
N PRO A 86 -11.47 -5.53 5.39
CA PRO A 86 -11.83 -5.44 3.98
C PRO A 86 -12.35 -6.76 3.43
N ILE A 87 -13.25 -6.67 2.46
CA ILE A 87 -13.68 -7.82 1.68
C ILE A 87 -12.67 -7.99 0.54
N CYS A 88 -12.05 -9.16 0.44
CA CYS A 88 -11.15 -9.46 -0.66
C CYS A 88 -11.88 -9.38 -2.00
N ASP A 89 -11.36 -8.56 -2.92
CA ASP A 89 -11.81 -8.52 -4.31
C ASP A 89 -11.29 -9.79 -5.02
N PRO A 90 -12.17 -10.68 -5.49
CA PRO A 90 -11.78 -11.94 -6.11
C PRO A 90 -11.00 -11.74 -7.44
N ASP A 91 -11.19 -10.58 -8.07
CA ASP A 91 -10.54 -10.22 -9.33
C ASP A 91 -9.25 -9.42 -9.12
N TYR A 92 -8.86 -9.20 -7.86
CA TYR A 92 -7.61 -8.51 -7.58
C TYR A 92 -6.40 -9.39 -7.94
N MET A 93 -5.47 -8.83 -8.69
CA MET A 93 -4.24 -9.49 -9.07
C MET A 93 -3.06 -8.88 -8.32
N PRO A 94 -2.71 -9.42 -7.13
CA PRO A 94 -1.62 -8.87 -6.34
C PRO A 94 -0.28 -9.05 -7.05
N ASP A 95 0.59 -8.05 -6.92
CA ASP A 95 2.01 -8.23 -7.23
C ASP A 95 2.61 -9.20 -6.23
N LYS A 96 3.29 -10.21 -6.75
CA LYS A 96 3.79 -11.33 -5.94
C LYS A 96 4.89 -10.90 -4.97
N GLN A 97 5.84 -10.07 -5.44
CA GLN A 97 6.95 -9.61 -4.62
C GLN A 97 6.45 -8.63 -3.57
N ALA A 98 5.68 -7.63 -3.98
CA ALA A 98 5.14 -6.63 -3.08
C ALA A 98 4.23 -7.25 -1.98
N THR A 99 3.43 -8.27 -2.34
CA THR A 99 2.61 -9.00 -1.35
C THR A 99 3.48 -9.73 -0.34
N TYR A 100 4.54 -10.38 -0.81
CA TYR A 100 5.47 -11.10 0.06
C TYR A 100 6.20 -10.14 1.00
N ASP A 101 6.73 -9.04 0.47
CA ASP A 101 7.48 -8.05 1.24
C ASP A 101 6.60 -7.36 2.29
N LEU A 102 5.34 -7.05 1.94
CA LEU A 102 4.36 -6.49 2.88
C LEU A 102 4.07 -7.44 4.04
N LEU A 103 3.81 -8.71 3.75
CA LEU A 103 3.57 -9.72 4.76
C LEU A 103 4.81 -9.94 5.62
N MET A 104 6.00 -9.99 5.02
CA MET A 104 7.26 -10.13 5.76
C MET A 104 7.47 -8.97 6.74
N GLY A 105 7.30 -7.72 6.28
CA GLY A 105 7.40 -6.55 7.16
C GLY A 105 6.41 -6.62 8.33
N TRP A 106 5.18 -7.10 8.10
CA TRP A 106 4.19 -7.24 9.17
C TRP A 106 4.53 -8.35 10.17
N GLU A 107 5.04 -9.49 9.71
CA GLU A 107 5.48 -10.57 10.61
C GLU A 107 6.71 -10.15 11.44
N MET A 108 7.55 -9.27 10.90
CA MET A 108 8.68 -8.68 11.63
C MET A 108 8.31 -7.46 12.48
N ASN A 109 7.04 -7.06 12.50
CA ASN A 109 6.53 -5.86 13.18
C ASN A 109 7.22 -4.57 12.72
N GLU A 110 7.55 -4.48 11.44
CA GLU A 110 8.22 -3.33 10.82
C GLU A 110 7.22 -2.35 10.20
N PRO A 111 7.46 -1.03 10.30
CA PRO A 111 6.76 -0.05 9.49
C PRO A 111 7.06 -0.25 8.01
N VAL A 112 6.03 -0.16 7.17
CA VAL A 112 6.16 -0.38 5.74
C VAL A 112 5.90 0.90 4.96
N MET A 113 6.76 1.23 4.00
CA MET A 113 6.52 2.27 3.01
C MET A 113 6.32 1.65 1.63
N ILE A 114 5.19 1.96 1.00
CA ILE A 114 4.90 1.55 -0.38
C ILE A 114 4.90 2.80 -1.26
N TYR A 115 5.79 2.86 -2.23
CA TYR A 115 5.83 3.98 -3.17
C TYR A 115 5.73 3.51 -4.62
N GLY A 116 5.34 4.43 -5.50
CA GLY A 116 5.20 4.14 -6.92
C GLY A 116 4.15 5.03 -7.58
N PRO A 117 3.95 4.93 -8.88
CA PRO A 117 3.12 5.86 -9.63
C PRO A 117 1.66 5.86 -9.18
N THR A 118 0.96 6.96 -9.43
CA THR A 118 -0.46 7.10 -9.09
C THR A 118 -1.29 5.99 -9.74
N GLY A 119 -2.10 5.32 -8.92
CA GLY A 119 -2.99 4.25 -9.38
C GLY A 119 -2.30 2.91 -9.63
N SER A 120 -1.04 2.69 -9.21
CA SER A 120 -0.36 1.39 -9.29
C SER A 120 -0.98 0.31 -8.40
N GLY A 121 -1.90 0.69 -7.48
CA GLY A 121 -2.60 -0.25 -6.62
C GLY A 121 -2.04 -0.36 -5.21
N LYS A 122 -1.25 0.61 -4.75
CA LYS A 122 -0.66 0.64 -3.39
C LYS A 122 -1.67 0.38 -2.29
N THR A 123 -2.71 1.20 -2.21
CA THR A 123 -3.80 1.06 -1.23
C THR A 123 -4.53 -0.28 -1.38
N SER A 124 -4.81 -0.69 -2.62
CA SER A 124 -5.51 -1.96 -2.90
C SER A 124 -4.71 -3.19 -2.48
N LEU A 125 -3.37 -3.12 -2.54
CA LEU A 125 -2.49 -4.17 -2.04
C LEU A 125 -2.67 -4.35 -0.52
N VAL A 126 -2.66 -3.25 0.22
CA VAL A 126 -2.82 -3.28 1.69
C VAL A 126 -4.21 -3.78 2.07
N GLU A 127 -5.27 -3.25 1.44
CA GLU A 127 -6.65 -3.69 1.64
C GLU A 127 -6.81 -5.19 1.36
N TYR A 128 -6.24 -5.68 0.25
CA TYR A 128 -6.27 -7.09 -0.10
C TYR A 128 -5.60 -7.98 0.95
N VAL A 129 -4.41 -7.60 1.41
CA VAL A 129 -3.68 -8.36 2.43
C VAL A 129 -4.40 -8.31 3.78
N CYS A 130 -4.97 -7.17 4.16
CA CYS A 130 -5.82 -7.06 5.37
C CYS A 130 -7.02 -7.99 5.31
N GLY A 131 -7.71 -8.06 4.15
CA GLY A 131 -8.84 -8.97 3.95
C GLY A 131 -8.44 -10.44 4.04
N LEU A 132 -7.30 -10.83 3.46
CA LEU A 132 -6.77 -12.19 3.52
C LEU A 132 -6.38 -12.62 4.94
N THR A 133 -5.83 -11.71 5.72
CA THR A 133 -5.32 -11.96 7.07
C THR A 133 -6.34 -11.63 8.17
N ASN A 134 -7.55 -11.22 7.79
CA ASN A 134 -8.62 -10.76 8.69
C ASN A 134 -8.15 -9.65 9.64
N ARG A 135 -7.29 -8.74 9.18
CA ARG A 135 -6.85 -7.56 9.95
C ARG A 135 -7.81 -6.39 9.70
N PRO A 136 -8.31 -5.73 10.74
CA PRO A 136 -9.04 -4.48 10.59
C PRO A 136 -8.13 -3.43 9.95
N PHE A 137 -8.69 -2.65 9.03
CA PHE A 137 -7.99 -1.68 8.20
C PHE A 137 -8.59 -0.29 8.37
N MET A 138 -7.74 0.69 8.57
CA MET A 138 -8.12 2.09 8.61
C MET A 138 -7.22 2.90 7.68
N ARG A 139 -7.80 3.83 6.93
CA ARG A 139 -7.07 4.69 5.99
C ARG A 139 -7.20 6.15 6.36
N ILE A 140 -6.07 6.83 6.39
CA ILE A 140 -5.98 8.27 6.52
C ILE A 140 -5.44 8.83 5.20
N ASN A 141 -6.12 9.82 4.64
CA ASN A 141 -5.60 10.57 3.49
C ASN A 141 -4.93 11.84 4.02
N GLY A 142 -3.63 11.97 3.81
CA GLY A 142 -2.87 13.15 4.20
C GLY A 142 -3.39 14.41 3.51
N ARG A 143 -3.50 15.48 4.27
CA ARG A 143 -3.87 16.83 3.79
C ARG A 143 -3.19 17.86 4.67
N GLY A 144 -2.84 19.01 4.07
CA GLY A 144 -2.19 20.10 4.80
C GLY A 144 -3.09 20.84 5.78
N ASP A 145 -4.41 20.66 5.68
CA ASP A 145 -5.44 21.26 6.54
C ASP A 145 -5.99 20.29 7.61
N MET A 146 -5.27 19.21 7.89
CA MET A 146 -5.69 18.23 8.91
C MET A 146 -5.65 18.83 10.30
N GLU A 147 -6.71 18.58 11.05
CA GLU A 147 -6.82 18.96 12.47
C GLU A 147 -6.42 17.79 13.37
N SER A 148 -5.91 18.08 14.54
CA SER A 148 -5.49 17.09 15.53
C SER A 148 -6.66 16.28 16.11
N GLY A 149 -7.82 16.91 16.30
CA GLY A 149 -9.01 16.28 16.89
C GLY A 149 -9.45 14.99 16.18
N PRO A 150 -9.71 14.98 14.86
CA PRO A 150 -10.06 13.77 14.12
C PRO A 150 -8.97 12.70 14.13
N MET A 151 -7.71 13.08 14.32
CA MET A 151 -6.58 12.16 14.38
C MET A 151 -6.37 11.53 15.74
N PHE A 152 -6.31 12.37 16.77
CA PHE A 152 -6.01 11.92 18.13
C PHE A 152 -7.25 11.64 18.96
N GLY A 153 -8.29 12.40 18.75
CA GLY A 153 -9.53 12.39 19.52
C GLY A 153 -9.88 13.77 20.07
N GLN A 154 -11.11 13.88 20.51
CA GLN A 154 -11.63 15.13 21.04
C GLN A 154 -12.72 14.90 22.07
N PRO A 155 -12.91 15.82 23.02
CA PRO A 155 -14.05 15.80 23.90
C PRO A 155 -15.34 16.05 23.09
N THR A 156 -16.33 15.20 23.27
CA THR A 156 -17.61 15.28 22.58
C THR A 156 -18.75 15.26 23.60
N VAL A 157 -19.74 16.11 23.41
CA VAL A 157 -20.95 16.11 24.26
C VAL A 157 -21.87 14.98 23.79
N THR A 158 -22.13 14.03 24.68
CA THR A 158 -23.06 12.92 24.47
C THR A 158 -24.17 12.95 25.50
N ILE A 159 -25.26 12.25 25.24
CA ILE A 159 -26.32 12.02 26.22
C ILE A 159 -26.06 10.70 26.91
N ASP A 160 -25.87 10.70 28.19
CA ASP A 160 -25.77 9.51 29.02
C ASP A 160 -27.10 8.74 28.94
N PRO A 161 -27.10 7.48 28.50
CA PRO A 161 -28.32 6.71 28.25
C PRO A 161 -29.10 6.43 29.55
N ASP A 162 -28.42 6.35 30.69
CA ASP A 162 -29.05 6.03 31.97
C ASP A 162 -29.61 7.27 32.68
N THR A 163 -28.87 8.36 32.63
CA THR A 163 -29.26 9.60 33.37
C THR A 163 -29.96 10.63 32.48
N GLN A 164 -29.96 10.45 31.16
CA GLN A 164 -30.50 11.38 30.14
C GLN A 164 -29.89 12.80 30.26
N ARG A 165 -28.68 12.92 30.85
CA ARG A 165 -27.95 14.18 30.99
C ARG A 165 -26.85 14.29 29.93
N SER A 166 -26.57 15.52 29.54
CA SER A 166 -25.41 15.81 28.72
C SER A 166 -24.13 15.57 29.52
N VAL A 167 -23.26 14.71 29.01
CA VAL A 167 -21.93 14.43 29.56
C VAL A 167 -20.88 14.66 28.49
N VAL A 168 -19.71 15.11 28.90
CA VAL A 168 -18.56 15.23 28.01
C VAL A 168 -17.79 13.92 28.08
N THR A 169 -17.71 13.24 26.94
CA THR A 169 -16.92 12.01 26.79
C THR A 169 -15.80 12.24 25.79
N TRP A 170 -14.69 11.54 25.99
CA TRP A 170 -13.61 11.52 25.02
C TRP A 170 -13.93 10.50 23.92
N VAL A 171 -13.79 10.94 22.66
CA VAL A 171 -13.90 10.05 21.49
C VAL A 171 -12.54 9.96 20.83
N ASP A 172 -11.98 8.76 20.75
CA ASP A 172 -10.70 8.53 20.09
C ASP A 172 -10.78 8.86 18.60
N GLY A 173 -9.74 9.52 18.09
CA GLY A 173 -9.56 9.76 16.66
C GLY A 173 -8.97 8.55 15.94
N GLN A 174 -8.81 8.66 14.63
CA GLN A 174 -8.42 7.53 13.77
C GLN A 174 -7.09 6.89 14.16
N LEU A 175 -6.05 7.68 14.44
CA LEU A 175 -4.76 7.18 14.89
C LEU A 175 -4.87 6.46 16.23
N THR A 176 -5.54 7.10 17.19
CA THR A 176 -5.68 6.55 18.55
C THR A 176 -6.46 5.25 18.55
N GLU A 177 -7.58 5.21 17.80
CA GLU A 177 -8.39 4.00 17.67
C GLU A 177 -7.59 2.87 17.02
N ALA A 178 -6.92 3.14 15.91
CA ALA A 178 -6.13 2.13 15.20
C ALA A 178 -4.98 1.61 16.09
N ALA A 179 -4.25 2.52 16.75
CA ALA A 179 -3.13 2.15 17.61
C ALA A 179 -3.56 1.30 18.81
N ARG A 180 -4.64 1.68 19.52
CA ARG A 180 -5.14 0.93 20.67
C ARG A 180 -5.75 -0.42 20.32
N SER A 181 -6.38 -0.51 19.16
CA SER A 181 -7.16 -1.68 18.77
C SER A 181 -6.38 -2.66 17.87
N GLY A 182 -5.12 -2.40 17.56
CA GLY A 182 -4.29 -3.31 16.77
C GLY A 182 -4.65 -3.33 15.27
N TYR A 183 -5.19 -2.24 14.73
CA TYR A 183 -5.56 -2.17 13.31
C TYR A 183 -4.33 -1.95 12.43
N VAL A 184 -4.49 -2.24 11.14
CA VAL A 184 -3.57 -1.74 10.11
C VAL A 184 -3.98 -0.31 9.76
N LEU A 185 -3.09 0.64 10.01
CA LEU A 185 -3.26 2.04 9.66
C LEU A 185 -2.46 2.36 8.39
N LEU A 186 -3.18 2.67 7.32
CA LEU A 186 -2.58 3.17 6.10
C LEU A 186 -2.66 4.70 6.08
N VAL A 187 -1.52 5.34 5.93
CA VAL A 187 -1.41 6.78 5.72
C VAL A 187 -1.07 7.02 4.25
N ASP A 188 -2.03 7.54 3.50
CA ASP A 188 -1.87 7.88 2.09
C ASP A 188 -1.45 9.35 1.95
N GLU A 189 -0.50 9.62 1.08
CA GLU A 189 0.10 10.95 0.89
C GLU A 189 0.62 11.59 2.19
N PRO A 190 1.48 10.88 2.98
CA PRO A 190 1.86 11.31 4.33
C PRO A 190 2.59 12.67 4.37
N TRP A 191 3.27 13.04 3.29
CA TRP A 191 4.21 14.16 3.27
C TRP A 191 3.58 15.55 3.19
N VAL A 192 2.25 15.62 3.14
CA VAL A 192 1.48 16.87 3.23
C VAL A 192 0.85 17.08 4.62
N ILE A 193 0.99 16.10 5.51
CA ILE A 193 0.41 16.15 6.87
C ILE A 193 1.14 17.21 7.72
N PRO A 194 0.40 18.00 8.52
CA PRO A 194 1.00 18.98 9.43
C PRO A 194 2.02 18.36 10.41
N ALA A 195 3.06 19.13 10.71
CA ALA A 195 4.19 18.65 11.53
C ALA A 195 3.77 18.12 12.91
N GLU A 196 2.76 18.70 13.54
CA GLU A 196 2.26 18.28 14.85
C GLU A 196 1.71 16.85 14.82
N ILE A 197 0.93 16.52 13.79
CA ILE A 197 0.38 15.16 13.58
C ILE A 197 1.51 14.21 13.17
N MET A 198 2.42 14.66 12.31
CA MET A 198 3.55 13.87 11.86
C MET A 198 4.46 13.43 13.01
N MET A 199 4.63 14.26 14.04
CA MET A 199 5.43 13.89 15.23
C MET A 199 4.87 12.65 15.94
N ALA A 200 3.56 12.56 16.13
CA ALA A 200 2.94 11.39 16.75
C ALA A 200 2.97 10.16 15.83
N LEU A 201 2.76 10.35 14.53
CA LEU A 201 2.93 9.28 13.54
C LEU A 201 4.36 8.73 13.56
N ASN A 202 5.37 9.60 13.64
CA ASN A 202 6.78 9.19 13.76
C ASN A 202 7.07 8.41 15.05
N ALA A 203 6.46 8.80 16.18
CA ALA A 203 6.58 8.03 17.42
C ALA A 203 6.01 6.61 17.27
N CYS A 204 4.87 6.48 16.60
CA CYS A 204 4.27 5.18 16.30
C CYS A 204 5.13 4.33 15.34
N LEU A 205 5.80 4.93 14.36
CA LEU A 205 6.74 4.22 13.47
C LEU A 205 7.90 3.60 14.25
N GLU A 206 8.32 4.22 15.33
CA GLU A 206 9.36 3.71 16.22
C GLU A 206 8.83 2.73 17.29
N GLY A 207 7.55 2.35 17.23
CA GLY A 207 6.89 1.54 18.26
C GLY A 207 6.67 2.29 19.58
N GLY A 208 6.85 3.61 19.58
CA GLY A 208 6.72 4.47 20.75
C GLY A 208 5.27 4.87 21.03
N SER A 209 5.07 5.38 22.25
CA SER A 209 3.78 5.91 22.71
C SER A 209 3.64 7.37 22.36
N PHE A 210 2.40 7.85 22.23
CA PHE A 210 2.08 9.27 22.08
C PHE A 210 1.04 9.72 23.10
N SER A 211 0.98 11.04 23.36
CA SER A 211 0.11 11.61 24.38
C SER A 211 -1.07 12.36 23.76
N LEU A 212 -2.25 12.17 24.35
CA LEU A 212 -3.49 12.89 24.04
C LEU A 212 -3.57 14.17 24.88
N SER A 213 -3.00 15.27 24.41
CA SER A 213 -2.87 16.52 25.15
C SER A 213 -4.21 17.06 25.65
N ASP A 214 -5.24 16.97 24.83
CA ASP A 214 -6.57 17.54 25.09
C ASP A 214 -7.47 16.62 25.93
N LYS A 215 -7.03 15.40 26.21
CA LYS A 215 -7.79 14.48 27.07
C LYS A 215 -7.62 14.85 28.52
N SER A 216 -8.73 14.90 29.27
CA SER A 216 -8.72 15.06 30.73
C SER A 216 -8.30 13.76 31.42
N GLY A 217 -7.72 13.85 32.61
CA GLY A 217 -7.30 12.70 33.41
C GLY A 217 -5.83 12.72 33.79
N SER A 218 -5.35 11.62 34.37
CA SER A 218 -3.93 11.42 34.73
C SER A 218 -3.02 11.34 33.49
N TYR A 219 -1.72 11.35 33.73
CA TYR A 219 -0.75 11.18 32.64
C TYR A 219 -0.94 9.83 31.92
N GLU A 220 -1.18 8.77 32.66
CA GLU A 220 -1.42 7.43 32.14
C GLU A 220 -2.69 7.37 31.27
N ASP A 221 -3.76 8.10 31.65
CA ASP A 221 -4.99 8.16 30.86
C ASP A 221 -4.79 8.82 29.49
N LYS A 222 -3.81 9.72 29.42
CA LYS A 222 -3.47 10.45 28.20
C LYS A 222 -2.50 9.69 27.30
N LEU A 223 -1.77 8.72 27.84
CA LEU A 223 -0.77 7.99 27.08
C LEU A 223 -1.43 6.88 26.24
N VAL A 224 -1.04 6.81 24.99
CA VAL A 224 -1.47 5.76 24.07
C VAL A 224 -0.28 4.88 23.74
N HIS A 225 -0.36 3.61 24.14
CA HIS A 225 0.58 2.58 23.76
C HIS A 225 0.00 1.83 22.57
N PRO A 226 0.72 1.77 21.42
CA PRO A 226 0.28 0.95 20.31
C PRO A 226 0.14 -0.52 20.72
N HIS A 227 -0.94 -1.16 20.25
CA HIS A 227 -1.15 -2.59 20.42
C HIS A 227 -0.08 -3.39 19.65
N GLU A 228 0.28 -4.57 20.12
CA GLU A 228 1.29 -5.43 19.47
C GLU A 228 0.94 -5.78 18.02
N ASP A 229 -0.35 -5.88 17.69
CA ASP A 229 -0.84 -6.15 16.32
C ASP A 229 -0.99 -4.89 15.45
N PHE A 230 -0.77 -3.70 16.01
CA PHE A 230 -0.82 -2.45 15.26
C PHE A 230 0.24 -2.45 14.17
N ARG A 231 -0.15 -2.13 12.93
CA ARG A 231 0.76 -2.02 11.80
C ARG A 231 0.56 -0.70 11.09
N MET A 232 1.66 -0.06 10.73
CA MET A 232 1.64 1.18 9.95
C MET A 232 2.15 0.95 8.53
N VAL A 233 1.41 1.49 7.57
CA VAL A 233 1.80 1.49 6.15
C VAL A 233 1.67 2.91 5.61
N TYR A 234 2.74 3.44 5.04
CA TYR A 234 2.71 4.70 4.29
C TYR A 234 2.61 4.39 2.80
N CYS A 235 1.69 5.08 2.11
CA CYS A 235 1.59 5.04 0.67
C CYS A 235 1.93 6.40 0.08
N ASP A 236 2.93 6.44 -0.79
CA ASP A 236 3.41 7.66 -1.41
C ASP A 236 3.65 7.50 -2.91
N ASN A 237 3.64 8.60 -3.64
CA ASN A 237 3.90 8.59 -5.08
C ASN A 237 5.37 8.87 -5.42
N THR A 238 6.11 9.50 -4.52
CA THR A 238 7.46 10.04 -4.76
C THR A 238 8.57 9.33 -3.98
N GLY A 239 8.22 8.42 -3.06
CA GLY A 239 9.18 7.78 -2.16
C GLY A 239 9.86 8.76 -1.18
N GLY A 240 9.20 9.89 -0.86
CA GLY A 240 9.76 10.92 0.01
C GLY A 240 10.80 11.84 -0.66
N MET A 241 11.09 11.64 -1.95
CA MET A 241 12.09 12.43 -2.68
C MET A 241 11.57 13.80 -3.14
N GLY A 242 10.31 14.13 -2.83
CA GLY A 242 9.66 15.33 -3.31
C GLY A 242 9.21 15.22 -4.75
N ASP A 243 8.54 16.29 -5.23
CA ASP A 243 8.04 16.31 -6.60
C ASP A 243 9.09 16.92 -7.55
N MET A 244 9.86 16.06 -8.19
CA MET A 244 10.81 16.49 -9.23
C MET A 244 10.13 16.79 -10.58
N THR A 245 8.85 16.45 -10.74
CA THR A 245 8.11 16.56 -12.01
C THR A 245 7.09 17.70 -12.02
N GLY A 246 6.79 18.32 -10.88
CA GLY A 246 5.72 19.32 -10.74
C GLY A 246 4.30 18.74 -10.75
N ALA A 247 4.17 17.41 -10.86
CA ALA A 247 2.87 16.72 -10.91
C ALA A 247 2.20 16.52 -9.53
N HIS A 248 2.97 16.66 -8.46
CA HIS A 248 2.55 16.46 -7.07
C HIS A 248 2.83 17.70 -6.22
N ALA A 249 2.22 18.82 -6.60
CA ALA A 249 2.42 20.11 -5.92
C ALA A 249 2.13 19.99 -4.40
N GLY A 250 3.07 20.47 -3.58
CA GLY A 250 2.93 20.46 -2.12
C GLY A 250 3.62 19.28 -1.41
N VAL A 251 4.19 18.33 -2.13
CA VAL A 251 5.00 17.25 -1.53
C VAL A 251 6.41 17.78 -1.23
N ASN A 252 6.76 17.81 0.07
CA ASN A 252 8.08 18.24 0.51
C ASN A 252 9.08 17.07 0.44
N VAL A 253 10.34 17.39 0.12
CA VAL A 253 11.44 16.42 0.30
C VAL A 253 11.54 16.08 1.77
N GLN A 254 11.54 14.78 2.07
CA GLN A 254 11.58 14.32 3.44
C GLN A 254 13.00 14.25 3.99
N ASN A 255 13.10 14.40 5.31
CA ASN A 255 14.37 14.22 5.99
C ASN A 255 14.78 12.73 5.91
N THR A 256 16.05 12.46 5.67
CA THR A 256 16.62 11.11 5.66
C THR A 256 16.29 10.33 6.92
N SER A 257 16.25 11.00 8.07
CA SER A 257 15.89 10.37 9.35
C SER A 257 14.45 9.86 9.41
N THR A 258 13.52 10.46 8.67
CA THR A 258 12.13 9.98 8.57
C THR A 258 12.05 8.74 7.68
N LEU A 259 12.80 8.73 6.58
CA LEU A 259 12.85 7.59 5.67
C LEU A 259 13.56 6.38 6.30
N ASP A 260 14.55 6.59 7.14
CA ASP A 260 15.29 5.55 7.87
C ASP A 260 14.43 4.77 8.88
N ARG A 261 13.27 5.30 9.25
CA ARG A 261 12.29 4.59 10.11
C ARG A 261 11.57 3.45 9.42
N PHE A 262 11.58 3.41 8.09
CA PHE A 262 10.96 2.34 7.32
C PHE A 262 11.98 1.25 7.02
N GLN A 263 11.91 0.13 7.74
CA GLN A 263 12.78 -1.02 7.51
C GLN A 263 12.33 -1.83 6.29
N THR A 264 11.02 -1.80 5.97
CA THR A 264 10.48 -2.44 4.77
C THR A 264 9.99 -1.37 3.79
N VAL A 265 10.64 -1.30 2.62
CA VAL A 265 10.29 -0.35 1.56
C VAL A 265 9.96 -1.12 0.28
N ILE A 266 8.76 -0.87 -0.25
CA ILE A 266 8.21 -1.57 -1.42
C ILE A 266 8.03 -0.58 -2.56
N HIS A 267 8.64 -0.86 -3.70
CA HIS A 267 8.33 -0.16 -4.95
C HIS A 267 7.26 -0.92 -5.72
N LEU A 268 6.09 -0.30 -5.91
CA LEU A 268 4.97 -0.89 -6.64
C LEU A 268 4.72 -0.12 -7.93
N ASP A 269 5.21 -0.66 -9.03
CA ASP A 269 5.02 -0.10 -10.37
C ASP A 269 3.71 -0.57 -11.01
N TYR A 270 3.42 -0.09 -12.22
CA TYR A 270 2.31 -0.59 -13.02
C TYR A 270 2.50 -2.07 -13.38
N MET A 271 1.38 -2.78 -13.51
CA MET A 271 1.37 -4.17 -13.93
C MET A 271 2.04 -4.36 -15.31
N THR A 272 2.63 -5.54 -15.54
CA THR A 272 3.07 -5.91 -16.90
C THR A 272 1.88 -5.93 -17.85
N LYS A 273 2.10 -5.67 -19.14
CA LYS A 273 1.04 -5.67 -20.18
C LYS A 273 0.11 -6.88 -20.05
N ARG A 274 0.68 -8.07 -19.89
CA ARG A 274 -0.08 -9.32 -19.77
C ARG A 274 -1.00 -9.36 -18.55
N HIS A 275 -0.51 -8.88 -17.41
CA HIS A 275 -1.30 -8.84 -16.17
C HIS A 275 -2.36 -7.75 -16.22
N GLU A 276 -2.05 -6.60 -16.80
CA GLU A 276 -2.99 -5.50 -16.93
C GLU A 276 -4.14 -5.81 -17.89
N VAL A 277 -3.87 -6.53 -18.99
CA VAL A 277 -4.93 -7.05 -19.88
C VAL A 277 -5.85 -8.01 -19.14
N LYS A 278 -5.29 -8.96 -18.37
CA LYS A 278 -6.10 -9.89 -17.57
C LYS A 278 -6.93 -9.17 -16.51
N MET A 279 -6.35 -8.21 -15.80
CA MET A 279 -7.06 -7.39 -14.84
C MET A 279 -8.21 -6.61 -15.49
N LEU A 280 -7.95 -6.03 -16.67
CA LEU A 280 -8.97 -5.28 -17.40
C LEU A 280 -10.13 -6.16 -17.83
N GLN A 281 -9.86 -7.38 -18.31
CA GLN A 281 -10.87 -8.37 -18.67
C GLN A 281 -11.65 -8.90 -17.46
N ALA A 282 -10.99 -9.14 -16.33
CA ALA A 282 -11.66 -9.52 -15.09
C ALA A 282 -12.64 -8.43 -14.60
N LYS A 283 -12.23 -7.16 -14.69
CA LYS A 283 -13.07 -6.01 -14.31
C LYS A 283 -14.13 -5.61 -15.33
N VAL A 284 -13.95 -6.02 -16.59
CA VAL A 284 -14.84 -5.72 -17.72
C VAL A 284 -14.92 -6.98 -18.60
N PRO A 285 -15.69 -8.02 -18.18
CA PRO A 285 -15.70 -9.33 -18.82
C PRO A 285 -16.09 -9.33 -20.31
N ASP A 286 -17.00 -8.42 -20.71
CA ASP A 286 -17.49 -8.32 -22.09
C ASP A 286 -16.53 -7.56 -23.03
N LEU A 287 -15.34 -7.15 -22.54
CA LEU A 287 -14.37 -6.42 -23.35
C LEU A 287 -13.64 -7.38 -24.30
N PRO A 288 -13.73 -7.19 -25.63
CA PRO A 288 -13.00 -8.03 -26.59
C PRO A 288 -11.49 -7.98 -26.39
N ASP A 289 -10.81 -9.12 -26.56
CA ASP A 289 -9.36 -9.27 -26.36
C ASP A 289 -8.54 -8.24 -27.14
N ALA A 290 -8.90 -7.99 -28.40
CA ALA A 290 -8.22 -7.03 -29.24
C ALA A 290 -8.30 -5.61 -28.66
N LEU A 291 -9.48 -5.21 -28.17
CA LEU A 291 -9.67 -3.91 -27.52
C LEU A 291 -8.90 -3.82 -26.18
N ALA A 292 -8.95 -4.85 -25.36
CA ALA A 292 -8.20 -4.89 -24.10
C ALA A 292 -6.70 -4.71 -24.33
N ASN A 293 -6.14 -5.44 -25.32
CA ASN A 293 -4.73 -5.34 -25.69
C ASN A 293 -4.37 -3.96 -26.24
N GLY A 294 -5.20 -3.38 -27.11
CA GLY A 294 -5.02 -2.02 -27.64
C GLY A 294 -5.06 -0.96 -26.55
N MET A 295 -6.06 -1.03 -25.67
CA MET A 295 -6.20 -0.08 -24.56
C MET A 295 -5.00 -0.11 -23.61
N VAL A 296 -4.52 -1.29 -23.23
CA VAL A 296 -3.32 -1.43 -22.40
C VAL A 296 -2.08 -0.93 -23.13
N GLN A 297 -1.94 -1.20 -24.41
CA GLN A 297 -0.83 -0.68 -25.21
C GLN A 297 -0.85 0.85 -25.29
N PHE A 298 -1.99 1.45 -25.51
CA PHE A 298 -2.15 2.90 -25.48
C PHE A 298 -1.77 3.48 -24.12
N ALA A 299 -2.25 2.87 -23.03
CA ALA A 299 -1.90 3.28 -21.67
C ALA A 299 -0.38 3.25 -21.41
N GLN A 300 0.31 2.22 -21.94
CA GLN A 300 1.78 2.15 -21.82
C GLN A 300 2.49 3.26 -22.59
N LEU A 301 2.03 3.62 -23.79
CA LEU A 301 2.58 4.76 -24.55
C LEU A 301 2.40 6.06 -23.79
N VAL A 302 1.21 6.31 -23.25
CA VAL A 302 0.92 7.50 -22.42
C VAL A 302 1.82 7.57 -21.19
N ARG A 303 2.02 6.45 -20.50
CA ARG A 303 2.89 6.36 -19.31
C ARG A 303 4.35 6.65 -19.65
N ASN A 304 4.83 6.11 -20.78
CA ASN A 304 6.20 6.38 -21.24
C ASN A 304 6.41 7.86 -21.51
N ASN A 305 5.47 8.51 -22.22
CA ASN A 305 5.56 9.95 -22.50
C ASN A 305 5.43 10.80 -21.22
N TYR A 306 4.66 10.35 -20.24
CA TYR A 306 4.61 10.99 -18.92
C TYR A 306 5.97 10.94 -18.21
N VAL A 307 6.62 9.78 -18.22
CA VAL A 307 7.96 9.63 -17.62
C VAL A 307 9.02 10.45 -18.33
N GLN A 308 8.89 10.64 -19.66
CA GLN A 308 9.77 11.48 -20.48
C GLN A 308 9.50 12.98 -20.30
N GLY A 309 8.39 13.34 -19.67
CA GLY A 309 7.98 14.75 -19.49
C GLY A 309 7.21 15.32 -20.67
N ASP A 310 6.89 14.51 -21.68
CA ASP A 310 6.15 14.95 -22.88
C ASP A 310 4.64 15.13 -22.62
N LEU A 311 4.11 14.47 -21.60
CA LEU A 311 2.72 14.57 -21.18
C LEU A 311 2.64 14.90 -19.68
N PRO A 312 1.76 15.81 -19.25
CA PRO A 312 1.60 16.18 -17.83
C PRO A 312 0.78 15.19 -17.01
N LEU A 313 0.08 14.26 -17.66
CA LEU A 313 -0.81 13.30 -17.00
C LEU A 313 -0.53 11.87 -17.47
N THR A 314 -0.54 10.96 -16.52
CA THR A 314 -0.42 9.51 -16.75
C THR A 314 -1.77 8.82 -16.82
N MET A 315 -1.83 7.65 -17.47
CA MET A 315 -3.04 6.81 -17.50
C MET A 315 -2.94 5.71 -16.46
N SER A 316 -3.66 5.89 -15.35
CA SER A 316 -3.76 4.89 -14.30
C SER A 316 -4.66 3.70 -14.70
N PRO A 317 -4.51 2.51 -14.08
CA PRO A 317 -5.44 1.38 -14.23
C PRO A 317 -6.90 1.77 -13.93
N ARG A 318 -7.14 2.68 -12.99
CA ARG A 318 -8.48 3.22 -12.70
C ARG A 318 -9.09 3.95 -13.91
N THR A 319 -8.31 4.76 -14.59
CA THR A 319 -8.71 5.44 -15.83
C THR A 319 -8.93 4.44 -16.96
N LEU A 320 -8.07 3.43 -17.07
CA LEU A 320 -8.16 2.38 -18.08
C LEU A 320 -9.45 1.54 -17.92
N ILE A 321 -9.81 1.13 -16.71
CA ILE A 321 -11.07 0.42 -16.42
C ILE A 321 -12.28 1.30 -16.77
N SER A 322 -12.24 2.58 -16.41
CA SER A 322 -13.30 3.53 -16.75
C SER A 322 -13.46 3.71 -18.26
N TRP A 323 -12.34 3.76 -18.99
CA TRP A 323 -12.34 3.82 -20.45
C TRP A 323 -12.98 2.56 -21.06
N ALA A 324 -12.57 1.38 -20.62
CA ALA A 324 -13.10 0.12 -21.11
C ALA A 324 -14.63 0.00 -20.90
N ARG A 325 -15.12 0.29 -19.68
CA ARG A 325 -16.54 0.29 -19.37
C ARG A 325 -17.34 1.23 -20.26
N LYS A 326 -16.85 2.46 -20.46
CA LYS A 326 -17.51 3.45 -21.32
C LYS A 326 -17.44 3.07 -22.78
N THR A 327 -16.39 2.39 -23.23
CA THR A 327 -16.28 1.89 -24.61
C THR A 327 -17.39 0.90 -24.94
N LEU A 328 -17.68 -0.03 -24.04
CA LEU A 328 -18.79 -0.97 -24.23
C LEU A 328 -20.15 -0.25 -24.28
N LEU A 329 -20.35 0.71 -23.38
CA LEU A 329 -21.59 1.47 -23.33
C LEU A 329 -21.81 2.35 -24.57
N LEU A 330 -20.77 3.08 -24.99
CA LEU A 330 -20.84 4.04 -26.10
C LEU A 330 -20.57 3.40 -27.47
N LYS A 331 -20.13 2.16 -27.50
CA LYS A 331 -19.68 1.43 -28.71
C LYS A 331 -18.64 2.23 -29.52
N SER A 332 -17.84 3.06 -28.85
CA SER A 332 -16.80 3.90 -29.44
C SER A 332 -15.64 4.09 -28.46
N PRO A 333 -14.48 3.47 -28.72
CA PRO A 333 -13.28 3.69 -27.93
C PRO A 333 -12.84 5.15 -27.91
N GLN A 334 -12.98 5.88 -29.04
CA GLN A 334 -12.62 7.28 -29.20
C GLN A 334 -13.41 8.18 -28.24
N LYS A 335 -14.76 8.12 -28.35
CA LYS A 335 -15.65 8.92 -27.49
C LYS A 335 -15.45 8.62 -26.01
N ALA A 336 -15.27 7.35 -25.68
CA ALA A 336 -15.01 6.92 -24.32
C ALA A 336 -13.67 7.47 -23.80
N LEU A 337 -12.59 7.43 -24.62
CA LEU A 337 -11.28 7.98 -24.26
C LEU A 337 -11.34 9.49 -24.05
N GLN A 338 -12.03 10.20 -24.94
CA GLN A 338 -12.24 11.64 -24.80
C GLN A 338 -12.90 11.99 -23.46
N MET A 339 -13.94 11.26 -23.06
CA MET A 339 -14.62 11.48 -21.79
C MET A 339 -13.78 11.16 -20.56
N CYS A 340 -12.93 10.15 -20.63
CA CYS A 340 -12.15 9.68 -19.49
C CYS A 340 -10.82 10.41 -19.33
N PHE A 341 -10.19 10.80 -20.43
CA PHE A 341 -8.79 11.17 -20.41
C PHE A 341 -8.46 12.42 -21.24
N THR A 342 -8.71 12.43 -22.56
CA THR A 342 -8.14 13.49 -23.43
C THR A 342 -8.70 14.89 -23.14
N ARG A 343 -9.92 15.01 -22.64
CA ARG A 343 -10.51 16.31 -22.24
C ARG A 343 -9.81 16.97 -21.03
N LYS A 344 -8.89 16.28 -20.38
CA LYS A 344 -8.06 16.84 -19.31
C LYS A 344 -6.88 17.66 -19.86
N PHE A 345 -6.55 17.47 -21.11
CA PHE A 345 -5.46 18.17 -21.81
C PHE A 345 -5.99 19.41 -22.50
N ARG A 346 -5.20 20.45 -22.50
CA ARG A 346 -5.54 21.75 -23.11
C ARG A 346 -4.54 22.21 -24.16
N ASP A 347 -3.34 21.65 -24.11
CA ASP A 347 -2.28 21.95 -25.08
C ASP A 347 -2.49 21.13 -26.37
N ASP A 348 -2.38 21.82 -27.53
CA ASP A 348 -2.59 21.18 -28.83
C ASP A 348 -1.50 20.16 -29.18
N GLY A 349 -0.26 20.36 -28.70
CA GLY A 349 0.86 19.45 -28.92
C GLY A 349 0.64 18.13 -28.14
N GLU A 350 0.20 18.24 -26.88
CA GLU A 350 -0.17 17.08 -26.04
C GLU A 350 -1.31 16.27 -26.68
N LEU A 351 -2.36 16.97 -27.15
CA LEU A 351 -3.48 16.35 -27.84
C LEU A 351 -3.06 15.68 -29.15
N GLN A 352 -2.13 16.28 -29.90
CA GLN A 352 -1.61 15.68 -31.13
C GLN A 352 -0.78 14.43 -30.85
N SER A 353 0.00 14.42 -29.75
CA SER A 353 0.71 13.20 -29.29
C SER A 353 -0.27 12.07 -28.97
N LEU A 354 -1.34 12.36 -28.23
CA LEU A 354 -2.37 11.38 -27.91
C LEU A 354 -3.08 10.85 -29.15
N LYS A 355 -3.39 11.70 -30.15
CA LYS A 355 -3.96 11.30 -31.42
C LYS A 355 -3.03 10.35 -32.18
N SER A 356 -1.73 10.70 -32.24
CA SER A 356 -0.73 9.85 -32.89
C SER A 356 -0.63 8.47 -32.23
N HIS A 357 -0.65 8.41 -30.91
CA HIS A 357 -0.65 7.13 -30.18
C HIS A 357 -1.92 6.33 -30.44
N PHE A 358 -3.08 7.00 -30.48
CA PHE A 358 -4.34 6.32 -30.76
C PHE A 358 -4.37 5.72 -32.17
N MET A 359 -3.96 6.53 -33.18
CA MET A 359 -3.81 6.08 -34.56
C MET A 359 -2.85 4.89 -34.66
N THR A 360 -1.72 4.95 -33.97
CA THR A 360 -0.72 3.86 -33.98
C THR A 360 -1.29 2.55 -33.44
N VAL A 361 -2.17 2.59 -32.43
CA VAL A 361 -2.69 1.42 -31.76
C VAL A 361 -3.96 0.88 -32.41
N PHE A 362 -4.87 1.79 -32.82
CA PHE A 362 -6.21 1.41 -33.29
C PHE A 362 -6.40 1.59 -34.80
N GLY A 363 -5.49 2.29 -35.48
CA GLY A 363 -5.58 2.56 -36.90
C GLY A 363 -6.69 3.57 -37.28
N GLU A 364 -7.23 4.29 -36.31
CA GLU A 364 -8.33 5.25 -36.46
C GLU A 364 -7.97 6.57 -35.78
N ASP A 365 -8.61 7.66 -36.22
CA ASP A 365 -8.44 8.97 -35.60
C ASP A 365 -9.19 9.07 -34.24
N LEU A 366 -8.59 9.85 -33.30
CA LEU A 366 -9.13 10.09 -31.97
C LEU A 366 -10.13 11.23 -31.96
#